data_ec703b5115c94d576c7fcce897958697
#
_entry.id   ec703b5115c94d576c7fcce897958697
#
_cell.length_a   1.000
_cell.length_b   1.000
_cell.length_c   1.000
_cell.angle_alpha   90.00
_cell.angle_beta   90.00
_cell.angle_gamma   90.00
#
_symmetry.space_group_name_H-M   'P 1'
#
loop_
_entity.id
_entity.type
_entity.pdbx_description
1 polymer ?
#
loop_
_entity_poly.entity_id
_entity_poly.type
_entity_poly.pdbx_seq_one_letter_code
_entity_poly.pdbx_strand_id
1 'polypeptide(L)'
;SKPWIFRTYAGHSSAEASNKLFKDNLGKGQTGLSVAFDLPTQTGYDSDHQLARGEVGKVGVPINHLGDMRTLFNDIPLDKMNTSMTINATAPWLLALYVALAEEQELRVDALQGTVQNDIIKEYLSRGTYIFPPEDSLNLIADVTEYCYKNIPKWNPINICSYHLQEAGATIEEEVAFAISTATAVLDKIRLRVSENEFPFIVGRVSFFVNAGIKFISEICKMRAFVELWNEICLAKYGVKEEKFRRFRYGVQVNSLGLTEQQPENNVYRILLELLAVTLSKNARARAIQLPAWNEAMGLPRPWDQQW
;
A
#
# COMPACT_ATOMS: atom_id res chain seq x y z
N SER A 1 -15.87 -0.98 17.98
CA SER A 1 -15.03 -0.68 16.81
C SER A 1 -13.63 -1.25 17.06
N LYS A 2 -13.00 -1.84 16.03
CA LYS A 2 -11.60 -2.26 16.15
C LYS A 2 -10.71 -1.01 16.28
N PRO A 3 -9.64 -1.05 17.10
CA PRO A 3 -8.69 0.06 17.19
C PRO A 3 -7.99 0.29 15.84
N TRP A 4 -7.43 1.48 15.67
CA TRP A 4 -6.59 1.80 14.50
C TRP A 4 -5.30 0.98 14.55
N ILE A 5 -4.77 0.64 13.37
CA ILE A 5 -3.42 0.08 13.25
C ILE A 5 -2.47 1.27 13.07
N PHE A 6 -1.52 1.42 13.99
CA PHE A 6 -0.47 2.43 13.91
C PHE A 6 0.78 1.81 13.32
N ARG A 7 1.31 2.42 12.26
CA ARG A 7 2.55 2.02 11.61
C ARG A 7 3.23 3.21 10.93
N THR A 8 4.55 3.22 10.96
CA THR A 8 5.38 4.15 10.20
C THR A 8 5.90 3.42 8.96
N TYR A 9 5.89 4.07 7.82
CA TYR A 9 6.56 3.62 6.61
C TYR A 9 8.07 3.74 6.85
N ALA A 10 8.77 2.63 6.94
CA ALA A 10 10.16 2.59 7.37
C ALA A 10 10.96 1.48 6.70
N GLY A 11 12.23 1.73 6.52
CA GLY A 11 13.24 0.85 5.95
C GLY A 11 14.41 1.67 5.44
N HIS A 12 15.63 1.25 5.71
CA HIS A 12 16.84 1.96 5.27
C HIS A 12 18.09 1.09 5.40
N SER A 13 19.13 1.46 4.71
CA SER A 13 20.51 0.95 4.82
C SER A 13 20.66 -0.57 4.68
N SER A 14 20.23 -1.34 5.67
CA SER A 14 20.34 -2.80 5.70
C SER A 14 19.16 -3.43 6.43
N ALA A 15 19.03 -4.75 6.33
CA ALA A 15 18.02 -5.53 7.03
C ALA A 15 18.17 -5.40 8.57
N GLU A 16 19.40 -5.40 9.10
CA GLU A 16 19.70 -5.26 10.52
C GLU A 16 19.28 -3.88 11.05
N ALA A 17 19.68 -2.82 10.32
CA ALA A 17 19.33 -1.45 10.72
C ALA A 17 17.81 -1.23 10.70
N SER A 18 17.12 -1.78 9.69
CA SER A 18 15.67 -1.71 9.57
C SER A 18 14.95 -2.54 10.63
N ASN A 19 15.45 -3.74 10.96
CA ASN A 19 14.93 -4.54 12.07
C ASN A 19 14.97 -3.79 13.40
N LYS A 20 16.11 -3.17 13.69
CA LYS A 20 16.26 -2.34 14.91
C LYS A 20 15.22 -1.23 14.94
N LEU A 21 15.05 -0.50 13.83
CA LEU A 21 14.06 0.57 13.73
C LEU A 21 12.63 0.03 13.94
N PHE A 22 12.28 -1.12 13.36
CA PHE A 22 10.97 -1.73 13.57
C PHE A 22 10.73 -2.09 15.03
N LYS A 23 11.72 -2.72 15.69
CA LYS A 23 11.62 -3.08 17.12
C LYS A 23 11.49 -1.84 18.00
N ASP A 24 12.25 -0.78 17.74
CA ASP A 24 12.16 0.50 18.45
C ASP A 24 10.77 1.12 18.29
N ASN A 25 10.20 1.09 17.09
CA ASN A 25 8.87 1.61 16.82
C ASN A 25 7.76 0.78 17.48
N LEU A 26 7.87 -0.55 17.45
CA LEU A 26 6.94 -1.45 18.15
C LEU A 26 7.00 -1.22 19.66
N GLY A 27 8.20 -1.03 20.21
CA GLY A 27 8.41 -0.67 21.63
C GLY A 27 7.77 0.67 22.03
N LYS A 28 7.58 1.59 21.07
CA LYS A 28 6.88 2.87 21.25
C LYS A 28 5.37 2.80 21.03
N GLY A 29 4.82 1.60 20.82
CA GLY A 29 3.39 1.39 20.72
C GLY A 29 2.83 1.27 19.30
N GLN A 30 3.66 1.14 18.27
CA GLN A 30 3.15 0.73 16.96
C GLN A 30 2.51 -0.65 17.02
N THR A 31 1.47 -0.86 16.22
CA THR A 31 0.68 -2.09 16.23
C THR A 31 0.73 -2.85 14.89
N GLY A 32 1.54 -2.37 13.97
CA GLY A 32 1.78 -2.97 12.66
C GLY A 32 3.04 -2.43 12.02
N LEU A 33 3.44 -3.05 10.93
CA LEU A 33 4.63 -2.66 10.17
C LEU A 33 4.27 -2.15 8.78
N SER A 34 5.06 -1.21 8.26
CA SER A 34 5.00 -0.77 6.87
C SER A 34 6.43 -0.70 6.33
N VAL A 35 6.75 -1.65 5.44
CA VAL A 35 8.11 -1.85 4.94
C VAL A 35 8.35 -1.00 3.71
N ALA A 36 9.38 -0.15 3.76
CA ALA A 36 9.96 0.55 2.63
C ALA A 36 11.11 -0.29 2.06
N PHE A 37 11.01 -0.69 0.80
CA PHE A 37 12.08 -1.39 0.07
C PHE A 37 12.88 -0.40 -0.78
N ASP A 38 14.17 -0.66 -0.94
CA ASP A 38 15.02 0.16 -1.80
C ASP A 38 14.70 -0.02 -3.30
N LEU A 39 15.21 0.86 -4.12
CA LEU A 39 14.92 0.86 -5.55
C LEU A 39 15.39 -0.42 -6.27
N PRO A 40 16.60 -0.98 -6.00
CA PRO A 40 16.99 -2.27 -6.57
C PRO A 40 16.00 -3.39 -6.26
N THR A 41 15.58 -3.54 -5.00
CA THR A 41 14.57 -4.52 -4.59
C THR A 41 13.25 -4.33 -5.33
N GLN A 42 12.82 -3.08 -5.53
CA GLN A 42 11.57 -2.77 -6.25
C GLN A 42 11.63 -3.11 -7.74
N THR A 43 12.81 -3.02 -8.35
CA THR A 43 13.04 -3.25 -9.79
C THR A 43 13.65 -4.61 -10.11
N GLY A 44 13.84 -5.48 -9.08
CA GLY A 44 14.28 -6.87 -9.26
C GLY A 44 15.78 -7.03 -9.47
N TYR A 45 16.58 -6.09 -9.00
CA TYR A 45 18.04 -6.20 -9.01
C TYR A 45 18.57 -6.59 -7.64
N ASP A 46 19.55 -7.51 -7.63
CA ASP A 46 20.34 -7.78 -6.43
C ASP A 46 21.26 -6.60 -6.10
N SER A 47 21.64 -6.47 -4.84
CA SER A 47 22.42 -5.32 -4.35
C SER A 47 23.82 -5.22 -4.96
N ASP A 48 24.39 -6.32 -5.47
CA ASP A 48 25.69 -6.38 -6.14
C ASP A 48 25.61 -6.11 -7.65
N HIS A 49 24.39 -5.98 -8.20
CA HIS A 49 24.21 -5.70 -9.61
C HIS A 49 24.74 -4.30 -9.98
N GLN A 50 25.33 -4.17 -11.15
CA GLN A 50 25.95 -2.91 -11.61
C GLN A 50 24.96 -1.73 -11.60
N LEU A 51 23.68 -1.96 -12.00
CA LEU A 51 22.64 -0.94 -12.03
C LEU A 51 22.11 -0.58 -10.63
N ALA A 52 22.35 -1.37 -9.62
CA ALA A 52 21.95 -1.08 -8.24
C ALA A 52 22.91 -0.10 -7.55
N ARG A 53 24.07 0.18 -8.16
CA ARG A 53 25.14 0.96 -7.56
C ARG A 53 24.67 2.38 -7.20
N GLY A 54 24.81 2.71 -5.93
CA GLY A 54 24.43 4.03 -5.38
C GLY A 54 22.97 4.15 -4.95
N GLU A 55 22.14 3.11 -5.15
CA GLU A 55 20.72 3.10 -4.73
C GLU A 55 20.43 2.08 -3.60
N VAL A 56 21.34 1.17 -3.33
CA VAL A 56 21.19 0.13 -2.29
C VAL A 56 21.02 0.77 -0.92
N GLY A 57 19.93 0.43 -0.24
CA GLY A 57 19.63 0.90 1.11
C GLY A 57 19.29 2.40 1.25
N LYS A 58 19.18 3.15 0.16
CA LYS A 58 19.04 4.61 0.16
C LYS A 58 17.63 5.07 0.53
N VAL A 59 16.61 4.50 -0.10
CA VAL A 59 15.19 4.89 0.09
C VAL A 59 14.35 3.78 0.73
N GLY A 60 15.00 2.73 1.19
CA GLY A 60 14.36 1.56 1.76
C GLY A 60 15.36 0.47 2.11
N VAL A 61 14.89 -0.66 2.59
CA VAL A 61 15.71 -1.82 2.93
C VAL A 61 15.97 -2.69 1.70
N PRO A 62 17.23 -3.09 1.42
CA PRO A 62 17.56 -4.07 0.41
C PRO A 62 17.17 -5.48 0.88
N ILE A 63 16.46 -6.22 0.04
CA ILE A 63 16.12 -7.64 0.26
C ILE A 63 16.46 -8.43 -1.01
N ASN A 64 17.50 -9.23 -0.95
CA ASN A 64 17.97 -10.03 -2.08
C ASN A 64 17.52 -11.50 -1.97
N HIS A 65 17.44 -12.01 -0.74
CA HIS A 65 17.17 -13.44 -0.49
C HIS A 65 16.49 -13.66 0.87
N LEU A 66 16.16 -14.91 1.17
CA LEU A 66 15.49 -15.30 2.42
C LEU A 66 16.29 -14.95 3.68
N GLY A 67 17.63 -14.94 3.60
CA GLY A 67 18.51 -14.52 4.69
C GLY A 67 18.25 -13.07 5.12
N ASP A 68 18.10 -12.15 4.16
CA ASP A 68 17.76 -10.75 4.46
C ASP A 68 16.38 -10.64 5.10
N MET A 69 15.42 -11.43 4.61
CA MET A 69 14.06 -11.45 5.18
C MET A 69 14.07 -11.98 6.62
N ARG A 70 14.88 -13.02 6.94
CA ARG A 70 15.08 -13.50 8.32
C ARG A 70 15.63 -12.40 9.21
N THR A 71 16.66 -11.71 8.74
CA THR A 71 17.28 -10.60 9.47
C THR A 71 16.32 -9.45 9.70
N LEU A 72 15.56 -9.06 8.67
CA LEU A 72 14.60 -7.97 8.75
C LEU A 72 13.50 -8.22 9.79
N PHE A 73 13.01 -9.46 9.89
CA PHE A 73 11.91 -9.82 10.80
C PHE A 73 12.38 -10.60 12.04
N ASN A 74 13.71 -10.58 12.33
CA ASN A 74 14.22 -11.24 13.52
C ASN A 74 13.54 -10.74 14.81
N ASP A 75 13.05 -11.68 15.64
CA ASP A 75 12.29 -11.42 16.89
C ASP A 75 10.99 -10.61 16.70
N ILE A 76 10.41 -10.60 15.50
CA ILE A 76 9.12 -9.98 15.22
C ILE A 76 8.08 -11.08 14.95
N PRO A 77 7.00 -11.19 15.76
CA PRO A 77 6.01 -12.26 15.59
C PRO A 77 5.13 -12.04 14.37
N LEU A 78 5.42 -12.71 13.24
CA LEU A 78 4.76 -12.52 11.94
C LEU A 78 3.26 -12.85 12.00
N ASP A 79 2.85 -13.82 12.78
CA ASP A 79 1.45 -14.26 12.96
C ASP A 79 0.59 -13.24 13.71
N LYS A 80 1.22 -12.34 14.47
CA LYS A 80 0.55 -11.29 15.27
C LYS A 80 0.64 -9.91 14.64
N MET A 81 1.61 -9.69 13.74
CA MET A 81 1.82 -8.41 13.08
C MET A 81 0.94 -8.25 11.84
N ASN A 82 0.38 -7.05 11.67
CA ASN A 82 -0.17 -6.64 10.38
C ASN A 82 0.94 -5.96 9.59
N THR A 83 1.46 -6.64 8.56
CA THR A 83 2.60 -6.18 7.77
C THR A 83 2.16 -5.64 6.42
N SER A 84 2.46 -4.38 6.15
CA SER A 84 2.27 -3.77 4.84
C SER A 84 3.60 -3.75 4.09
N MET A 85 3.62 -4.25 2.88
CA MET A 85 4.77 -4.19 1.98
C MET A 85 4.43 -3.26 0.82
N THR A 86 5.10 -2.13 0.74
CA THR A 86 4.95 -1.16 -0.35
C THR A 86 5.77 -1.63 -1.54
N ILE A 87 5.23 -2.60 -2.28
CA ILE A 87 5.93 -3.28 -3.36
C ILE A 87 4.97 -3.66 -4.49
N ASN A 88 5.44 -3.60 -5.73
CA ASN A 88 4.65 -3.80 -6.93
C ASN A 88 5.25 -4.91 -7.83
N ALA A 89 6.18 -4.62 -8.69
CA ALA A 89 6.70 -5.60 -9.65
C ALA A 89 7.30 -6.87 -9.00
N THR A 90 7.99 -6.72 -7.88
CA THR A 90 8.58 -7.83 -7.11
C THR A 90 7.69 -8.31 -5.95
N ALA A 91 6.42 -7.88 -5.89
CA ALA A 91 5.48 -8.31 -4.85
C ALA A 91 5.34 -9.85 -4.74
N PRO A 92 5.25 -10.63 -5.84
CA PRO A 92 5.19 -12.08 -5.76
C PRO A 92 6.42 -12.67 -5.05
N TRP A 93 7.60 -12.17 -5.40
CA TRP A 93 8.88 -12.59 -4.82
C TRP A 93 8.97 -12.30 -3.32
N LEU A 94 8.73 -11.06 -2.92
CA LEU A 94 8.83 -10.65 -1.51
C LEU A 94 7.77 -11.31 -0.64
N LEU A 95 6.56 -11.51 -1.17
CA LEU A 95 5.52 -12.25 -0.45
C LEU A 95 5.91 -13.72 -0.28
N ALA A 96 6.50 -14.35 -1.30
CA ALA A 96 6.98 -15.72 -1.21
C ALA A 96 8.08 -15.86 -0.13
N LEU A 97 9.04 -14.92 -0.08
CA LEU A 97 10.06 -14.91 0.98
C LEU A 97 9.45 -14.75 2.38
N TYR A 98 8.42 -13.91 2.51
CA TYR A 98 7.72 -13.70 3.79
C TYR A 98 6.96 -14.96 4.25
N VAL A 99 6.29 -15.64 3.32
CA VAL A 99 5.60 -16.90 3.61
C VAL A 99 6.61 -18.01 3.95
N ALA A 100 7.71 -18.15 3.18
CA ALA A 100 8.75 -19.11 3.46
C ALA A 100 9.39 -18.90 4.84
N LEU A 101 9.59 -17.64 5.24
CA LEU A 101 10.07 -17.32 6.59
C LEU A 101 9.06 -17.75 7.67
N ALA A 102 7.77 -17.57 7.45
CA ALA A 102 6.74 -18.01 8.38
C ALA A 102 6.71 -19.54 8.50
N GLU A 103 6.88 -20.27 7.40
CA GLU A 103 6.96 -21.73 7.38
C GLU A 103 8.22 -22.22 8.12
N GLU A 104 9.39 -21.59 7.93
CA GLU A 104 10.60 -21.90 8.68
C GLU A 104 10.45 -21.70 10.19
N GLN A 105 9.62 -20.74 10.60
CA GLN A 105 9.28 -20.48 12.01
C GLN A 105 8.16 -21.38 12.52
N GLU A 106 7.71 -22.36 11.75
CA GLU A 106 6.59 -23.26 12.07
C GLU A 106 5.28 -22.53 12.38
N LEU A 107 5.10 -21.33 11.81
CA LEU A 107 3.89 -20.55 11.97
C LEU A 107 2.79 -21.00 11.00
N ARG A 108 1.55 -20.88 11.43
CA ARG A 108 0.41 -21.09 10.56
C ARG A 108 0.33 -19.96 9.51
N VAL A 109 0.56 -20.27 8.25
CA VAL A 109 0.54 -19.27 7.17
C VAL A 109 -0.83 -18.61 7.01
N ASP A 110 -1.93 -19.29 7.32
CA ASP A 110 -3.28 -18.73 7.31
C ASP A 110 -3.54 -17.69 8.43
N ALA A 111 -2.61 -17.59 9.40
CA ALA A 111 -2.64 -16.55 10.41
C ALA A 111 -2.05 -15.21 9.91
N LEU A 112 -1.18 -15.26 8.89
CA LEU A 112 -0.53 -14.08 8.34
C LEU A 112 -1.55 -13.03 7.89
N GLN A 113 -1.29 -11.77 8.25
CA GLN A 113 -2.16 -10.65 7.92
C GLN A 113 -1.36 -9.44 7.47
N GLY A 114 -1.79 -8.84 6.38
CA GLY A 114 -1.05 -7.73 5.81
C GLY A 114 -1.57 -7.33 4.43
N THR A 115 -0.73 -6.65 3.70
CA THR A 115 -1.01 -6.23 2.33
C THR A 115 0.27 -6.08 1.53
N VAL A 116 0.18 -6.34 0.23
CA VAL A 116 1.10 -5.86 -0.80
C VAL A 116 0.35 -4.86 -1.67
N GLN A 117 1.07 -3.91 -2.29
CA GLN A 117 0.43 -3.04 -3.29
C GLN A 117 0.09 -3.83 -4.54
N ASN A 118 1.09 -4.41 -5.17
CA ASN A 118 0.91 -5.26 -6.33
C ASN A 118 0.08 -4.60 -7.43
N ASP A 119 0.25 -3.27 -7.59
CA ASP A 119 -0.42 -2.43 -8.57
C ASP A 119 0.56 -2.02 -9.66
N ILE A 120 0.66 -2.86 -10.70
CA ILE A 120 1.63 -2.64 -11.76
C ILE A 120 1.15 -1.62 -12.81
N ILE A 121 -0.16 -1.46 -12.99
CA ILE A 121 -0.70 -0.49 -13.95
C ILE A 121 -0.28 0.93 -13.56
N LYS A 122 -0.37 1.25 -12.28
CA LYS A 122 0.10 2.53 -11.73
C LYS A 122 1.61 2.75 -11.97
N GLU A 123 2.42 1.71 -11.93
CA GLU A 123 3.85 1.81 -12.24
C GLU A 123 4.11 2.24 -13.68
N TYR A 124 3.35 1.71 -14.63
CA TYR A 124 3.41 2.14 -16.03
C TYR A 124 2.88 3.57 -16.26
N LEU A 125 1.87 3.98 -15.49
CA LEU A 125 1.24 5.29 -15.67
C LEU A 125 2.04 6.44 -15.05
N SER A 126 2.71 6.20 -13.91
CA SER A 126 3.27 7.33 -13.14
C SER A 126 4.61 7.09 -12.46
N ARG A 127 4.92 5.88 -11.97
CA ARG A 127 6.05 5.69 -11.06
C ARG A 127 7.29 5.06 -11.70
N GLY A 128 7.12 4.16 -12.67
CA GLY A 128 8.21 3.62 -13.49
C GLY A 128 8.98 2.42 -12.91
N THR A 129 8.59 1.84 -11.75
CA THR A 129 9.24 0.66 -11.18
C THR A 129 8.59 -0.64 -11.64
N TYR A 130 8.61 -0.91 -12.92
CA TYR A 130 8.10 -2.15 -13.54
C TYR A 130 9.25 -3.02 -14.06
N ILE A 131 8.98 -4.33 -14.23
CA ILE A 131 9.94 -5.33 -14.71
C ILE A 131 9.38 -6.01 -15.96
N PHE A 132 8.15 -6.51 -15.89
CA PHE A 132 7.50 -7.29 -16.95
C PHE A 132 6.48 -6.44 -17.71
N PRO A 133 6.16 -6.80 -18.98
CA PRO A 133 5.08 -6.14 -19.73
C PRO A 133 3.75 -6.15 -18.96
N PRO A 134 2.82 -5.21 -19.28
CA PRO A 134 1.57 -5.08 -18.54
C PRO A 134 0.75 -6.36 -18.45
N GLU A 135 0.64 -7.12 -19.54
CA GLU A 135 -0.16 -8.35 -19.57
C GLU A 135 0.42 -9.45 -18.67
N ASP A 136 1.75 -9.65 -18.71
CA ASP A 136 2.43 -10.61 -17.85
C ASP A 136 2.35 -10.18 -16.38
N SER A 137 2.44 -8.90 -16.12
CA SER A 137 2.26 -8.32 -14.78
C SER A 137 0.85 -8.56 -14.25
N LEU A 138 -0.19 -8.43 -15.08
CA LEU A 138 -1.57 -8.76 -14.70
C LEU A 138 -1.75 -10.26 -14.40
N ASN A 139 -1.05 -11.13 -15.12
CA ASN A 139 -1.03 -12.56 -14.83
C ASN A 139 -0.41 -12.84 -13.44
N LEU A 140 0.72 -12.22 -13.12
CA LEU A 140 1.35 -12.34 -11.81
C LEU A 140 0.47 -11.79 -10.67
N ILE A 141 -0.23 -10.67 -10.90
CA ILE A 141 -1.21 -10.15 -9.94
C ILE A 141 -2.32 -11.17 -9.68
N ALA A 142 -2.81 -11.82 -10.73
CA ALA A 142 -3.82 -12.85 -10.59
C ALA A 142 -3.30 -14.09 -9.84
N ASP A 143 -2.05 -14.53 -10.10
CA ASP A 143 -1.40 -15.63 -9.37
C ASP A 143 -1.29 -15.34 -7.87
N VAL A 144 -0.80 -14.15 -7.52
CA VAL A 144 -0.70 -13.71 -6.11
C VAL A 144 -2.07 -13.66 -5.45
N THR A 145 -3.08 -13.17 -6.16
CA THR A 145 -4.44 -13.06 -5.63
C THR A 145 -5.04 -14.43 -5.34
N GLU A 146 -4.89 -15.36 -6.27
CA GLU A 146 -5.37 -16.74 -6.13
C GLU A 146 -4.66 -17.46 -4.99
N TYR A 147 -3.33 -17.32 -4.91
CA TYR A 147 -2.54 -17.88 -3.82
C TYR A 147 -2.99 -17.34 -2.46
N CYS A 148 -3.14 -16.02 -2.33
CA CYS A 148 -3.59 -15.39 -1.09
C CYS A 148 -4.97 -15.85 -0.68
N TYR A 149 -5.90 -15.94 -1.62
CA TYR A 149 -7.24 -16.43 -1.32
C TYR A 149 -7.24 -17.84 -0.73
N LYS A 150 -6.43 -18.74 -1.30
CA LYS A 150 -6.37 -20.15 -0.90
C LYS A 150 -5.58 -20.39 0.39
N ASN A 151 -4.45 -19.70 0.56
CA ASN A 151 -3.45 -20.06 1.58
C ASN A 151 -3.32 -19.04 2.71
N ILE A 152 -3.48 -17.74 2.43
CA ILE A 152 -3.33 -16.65 3.41
C ILE A 152 -4.54 -15.70 3.38
N PRO A 153 -5.74 -16.18 3.76
CA PRO A 153 -7.00 -15.50 3.52
C PRO A 153 -7.15 -14.14 4.23
N LYS A 154 -6.29 -13.82 5.20
CA LYS A 154 -6.27 -12.53 5.87
C LYS A 154 -5.37 -11.49 5.18
N TRP A 155 -4.64 -11.88 4.15
CA TRP A 155 -3.79 -10.99 3.36
C TRP A 155 -4.61 -10.24 2.29
N ASN A 156 -4.27 -8.99 2.06
CA ASN A 156 -4.81 -8.20 0.94
C ASN A 156 -3.82 -8.27 -0.22
N PRO A 157 -4.14 -8.99 -1.31
CA PRO A 157 -3.18 -9.23 -2.39
C PRO A 157 -3.00 -8.03 -3.32
N ILE A 158 -3.93 -7.05 -3.26
CA ILE A 158 -3.96 -5.89 -4.14
C ILE A 158 -4.34 -4.65 -3.35
N ASN A 159 -3.60 -3.58 -3.61
CA ASN A 159 -3.91 -2.24 -3.15
C ASN A 159 -3.74 -1.25 -4.31
N ILE A 160 -4.83 -0.84 -4.92
CA ILE A 160 -4.84 0.11 -6.05
C ILE A 160 -4.42 1.49 -5.54
N CYS A 161 -3.28 1.98 -6.02
CA CYS A 161 -2.65 3.20 -5.53
C CYS A 161 -2.79 4.36 -6.51
N SER A 162 -3.81 5.16 -6.34
CA SER A 162 -4.07 6.31 -7.22
C SER A 162 -3.40 7.61 -6.78
N TYR A 163 -2.89 7.68 -5.55
CA TYR A 163 -2.25 8.92 -5.08
C TYR A 163 -1.04 9.33 -5.92
N HIS A 164 -0.27 8.38 -6.44
CA HIS A 164 0.84 8.66 -7.36
C HIS A 164 0.39 9.34 -8.65
N LEU A 165 -0.81 9.01 -9.13
CA LEU A 165 -1.36 9.60 -10.35
C LEU A 165 -1.66 11.09 -10.14
N GLN A 166 -2.24 11.44 -8.99
CA GLN A 166 -2.47 12.84 -8.64
C GLN A 166 -1.15 13.61 -8.45
N GLU A 167 -0.16 13.00 -7.80
CA GLU A 167 1.18 13.59 -7.67
C GLU A 167 1.87 13.79 -9.04
N ALA A 168 1.54 12.95 -10.02
CA ALA A 168 1.99 13.09 -11.41
C ALA A 168 1.14 14.09 -12.23
N GLY A 169 0.12 14.72 -11.65
CA GLY A 169 -0.66 15.79 -12.25
C GLY A 169 -2.10 15.44 -12.63
N ALA A 170 -2.60 14.25 -12.32
CA ALA A 170 -3.99 13.90 -12.55
C ALA A 170 -4.94 14.79 -11.71
N THR A 171 -6.05 15.19 -12.32
CA THR A 171 -7.14 15.88 -11.62
C THR A 171 -7.85 14.93 -10.65
N ILE A 172 -8.71 15.48 -9.80
CA ILE A 172 -9.51 14.69 -8.85
C ILE A 172 -10.38 13.67 -9.59
N GLU A 173 -10.99 14.07 -10.69
CA GLU A 173 -11.85 13.24 -11.52
C GLU A 173 -11.06 12.14 -12.24
N GLU A 174 -9.88 12.48 -12.77
CA GLU A 174 -8.97 11.53 -13.39
C GLU A 174 -8.44 10.51 -12.38
N GLU A 175 -8.13 10.93 -11.16
CA GLU A 175 -7.74 10.01 -10.08
C GLU A 175 -8.82 8.94 -9.84
N VAL A 176 -10.08 9.36 -9.74
CA VAL A 176 -11.22 8.44 -9.56
C VAL A 176 -11.34 7.50 -10.76
N ALA A 177 -11.32 8.05 -11.97
CA ALA A 177 -11.48 7.28 -13.20
C ALA A 177 -10.36 6.24 -13.36
N PHE A 178 -9.11 6.62 -13.18
CA PHE A 178 -7.95 5.74 -13.33
C PHE A 178 -7.92 4.65 -12.25
N ALA A 179 -8.21 4.99 -10.99
CA ALA A 179 -8.26 4.01 -9.91
C ALA A 179 -9.32 2.93 -10.15
N ILE A 180 -10.51 3.33 -10.54
CA ILE A 180 -11.61 2.40 -10.84
C ILE A 180 -11.32 1.58 -12.09
N SER A 181 -10.76 2.18 -13.14
CA SER A 181 -10.37 1.48 -14.36
C SER A 181 -9.28 0.44 -14.10
N THR A 182 -8.27 0.79 -13.30
CA THR A 182 -7.21 -0.14 -12.88
C THR A 182 -7.78 -1.32 -12.10
N ALA A 183 -8.62 -1.05 -11.11
CA ALA A 183 -9.28 -2.10 -10.33
C ALA A 183 -10.14 -3.02 -11.22
N THR A 184 -10.84 -2.44 -12.18
CA THR A 184 -11.67 -3.17 -13.14
C THR A 184 -10.82 -4.06 -14.05
N ALA A 185 -9.74 -3.55 -14.61
CA ALA A 185 -8.84 -4.34 -15.47
C ALA A 185 -8.25 -5.55 -14.71
N VAL A 186 -7.83 -5.34 -13.47
CA VAL A 186 -7.33 -6.42 -12.61
C VAL A 186 -8.41 -7.45 -12.30
N LEU A 187 -9.61 -7.01 -11.92
CA LEU A 187 -10.72 -7.92 -11.61
C LEU A 187 -11.21 -8.68 -12.85
N ASP A 188 -11.23 -8.05 -14.02
CA ASP A 188 -11.61 -8.75 -15.28
C ASP A 188 -10.61 -9.90 -15.58
N LYS A 189 -9.32 -9.68 -15.33
CA LYS A 189 -8.31 -10.73 -15.47
C LYS A 189 -8.49 -11.86 -14.45
N ILE A 190 -8.71 -11.54 -13.20
CA ILE A 190 -8.90 -12.53 -12.12
C ILE A 190 -10.18 -13.33 -12.33
N ARG A 191 -11.26 -12.70 -12.79
CA ARG A 191 -12.55 -13.37 -13.01
C ARG A 191 -12.47 -14.57 -13.98
N LEU A 192 -11.52 -14.53 -14.93
CA LEU A 192 -11.29 -15.62 -15.88
C LEU A 192 -10.63 -16.85 -15.25
N ARG A 193 -10.11 -16.74 -14.02
CA ARG A 193 -9.26 -17.77 -13.38
C ARG A 193 -9.89 -18.41 -12.15
N VAL A 194 -10.94 -17.79 -11.61
CA VAL A 194 -11.57 -18.22 -10.37
C VAL A 194 -13.05 -18.56 -10.59
N SER A 195 -13.62 -19.40 -9.72
CA SER A 195 -15.03 -19.73 -9.80
C SER A 195 -15.94 -18.55 -9.44
N GLU A 196 -17.18 -18.57 -9.91
CA GLU A 196 -18.18 -17.54 -9.58
C GLU A 196 -18.44 -17.42 -8.08
N ASN A 197 -18.29 -18.51 -7.33
CA ASN A 197 -18.49 -18.53 -5.88
C ASN A 197 -17.31 -17.88 -5.11
N GLU A 198 -16.10 -17.96 -5.65
CA GLU A 198 -14.89 -17.39 -5.04
C GLU A 198 -14.74 -15.90 -5.34
N PHE A 199 -15.17 -15.47 -6.52
CA PHE A 199 -14.94 -14.12 -7.01
C PHE A 199 -15.45 -13.01 -6.07
N PRO A 200 -16.65 -13.08 -5.44
CA PRO A 200 -17.08 -12.05 -4.48
C PRO A 200 -16.14 -11.86 -3.28
N PHE A 201 -15.54 -12.94 -2.79
CA PHE A 201 -14.57 -12.86 -1.69
C PHE A 201 -13.32 -12.12 -2.12
N ILE A 202 -12.85 -12.35 -3.34
CA ILE A 202 -11.68 -11.68 -3.93
C ILE A 202 -11.98 -10.19 -4.10
N VAL A 203 -13.13 -9.83 -4.66
CA VAL A 203 -13.58 -8.43 -4.76
C VAL A 203 -13.55 -7.75 -3.39
N GLY A 204 -14.02 -8.43 -2.34
CA GLY A 204 -13.98 -7.93 -0.96
C GLY A 204 -12.57 -7.78 -0.37
N ARG A 205 -11.53 -8.28 -1.03
CA ARG A 205 -10.12 -8.13 -0.63
C ARG A 205 -9.37 -7.02 -1.36
N VAL A 206 -9.91 -6.51 -2.46
CA VAL A 206 -9.34 -5.32 -3.11
C VAL A 206 -9.36 -4.16 -2.14
N SER A 207 -8.26 -3.47 -2.05
CA SER A 207 -8.13 -2.23 -1.29
C SER A 207 -7.55 -1.12 -2.16
N PHE A 208 -7.72 0.12 -1.71
CA PHE A 208 -7.27 1.29 -2.44
C PHE A 208 -6.39 2.18 -1.56
N PHE A 209 -5.52 2.96 -2.17
CA PHE A 209 -4.75 3.99 -1.50
C PHE A 209 -4.83 5.26 -2.34
N VAL A 210 -5.67 6.19 -1.89
CA VAL A 210 -6.04 7.40 -2.64
C VAL A 210 -5.40 8.63 -2.01
N ASN A 211 -5.48 9.76 -2.70
CA ASN A 211 -4.93 11.02 -2.24
C ASN A 211 -5.98 11.89 -1.53
N ALA A 212 -5.53 12.82 -0.69
CA ALA A 212 -6.35 13.94 -0.20
C ALA A 212 -5.52 15.23 -0.22
N GLY A 213 -5.97 16.20 -1.00
CA GLY A 213 -5.34 17.50 -1.15
C GLY A 213 -6.12 18.63 -0.48
N ILE A 214 -5.66 19.85 -0.68
CA ILE A 214 -6.17 21.05 0.01
C ILE A 214 -7.57 21.51 -0.46
N LYS A 215 -8.07 20.98 -1.57
CA LYS A 215 -9.42 21.32 -2.07
C LYS A 215 -10.51 20.65 -1.24
N PHE A 216 -10.67 21.10 -0.01
CA PHE A 216 -11.44 20.49 1.07
C PHE A 216 -12.80 19.90 0.64
N ILE A 217 -13.67 20.67 0.01
CA ILE A 217 -15.01 20.21 -0.41
C ILE A 217 -14.92 19.18 -1.53
N SER A 218 -14.05 19.41 -2.52
CA SER A 218 -13.83 18.47 -3.63
C SER A 218 -13.31 17.12 -3.13
N GLU A 219 -12.42 17.14 -2.14
CA GLU A 219 -11.90 15.92 -1.54
C GLU A 219 -12.98 15.12 -0.77
N ILE A 220 -13.85 15.81 -0.04
CA ILE A 220 -15.03 15.18 0.59
C ILE A 220 -15.90 14.51 -0.48
N CYS A 221 -16.19 15.22 -1.58
CA CYS A 221 -16.99 14.68 -2.69
C CYS A 221 -16.30 13.48 -3.34
N LYS A 222 -14.99 13.55 -3.59
CA LYS A 222 -14.18 12.45 -4.15
C LYS A 222 -14.28 11.18 -3.31
N MET A 223 -14.08 11.28 -2.00
CA MET A 223 -14.16 10.11 -1.11
C MET A 223 -15.54 9.44 -1.17
N ARG A 224 -16.60 10.22 -1.24
CA ARG A 224 -17.96 9.71 -1.38
C ARG A 224 -18.22 9.10 -2.74
N ALA A 225 -17.75 9.75 -3.82
CA ALA A 225 -17.86 9.25 -5.18
C ALA A 225 -17.17 7.89 -5.35
N PHE A 226 -15.98 7.71 -4.79
CA PHE A 226 -15.31 6.41 -4.77
C PHE A 226 -16.17 5.30 -4.17
N VAL A 227 -16.80 5.56 -3.02
CA VAL A 227 -17.63 4.58 -2.33
C VAL A 227 -18.85 4.19 -3.17
N GLU A 228 -19.54 5.19 -3.75
CA GLU A 228 -20.73 4.98 -4.55
C GLU A 228 -20.40 4.25 -5.86
N LEU A 229 -19.42 4.72 -6.63
CA LEU A 229 -19.01 4.11 -7.89
C LEU A 229 -18.50 2.67 -7.72
N TRP A 230 -17.69 2.41 -6.69
CA TRP A 230 -17.20 1.06 -6.43
C TRP A 230 -18.35 0.09 -6.11
N ASN A 231 -19.29 0.52 -5.25
CA ASN A 231 -20.46 -0.28 -4.92
C ASN A 231 -21.31 -0.57 -6.17
N GLU A 232 -21.53 0.43 -7.02
CA GLU A 232 -22.31 0.29 -8.25
C GLU A 232 -21.62 -0.68 -9.24
N ILE A 233 -20.34 -0.52 -9.49
CA ILE A 233 -19.57 -1.37 -10.41
C ILE A 233 -19.54 -2.81 -9.90
N CYS A 234 -19.30 -3.04 -8.62
CA CYS A 234 -19.29 -4.37 -8.04
C CYS A 234 -20.66 -5.05 -8.18
N LEU A 235 -21.75 -4.30 -8.06
CA LEU A 235 -23.10 -4.84 -8.23
C LEU A 235 -23.46 -5.02 -9.71
N ALA A 236 -23.34 -3.99 -10.53
CA ALA A 236 -23.82 -3.98 -11.90
C ALA A 236 -22.93 -4.78 -12.85
N LYS A 237 -21.62 -4.63 -12.79
CA LYS A 237 -20.68 -5.32 -13.68
C LYS A 237 -20.35 -6.73 -13.21
N TYR A 238 -20.16 -6.92 -11.91
CA TYR A 238 -19.65 -8.17 -11.35
C TYR A 238 -20.70 -9.03 -10.65
N GLY A 239 -21.92 -8.52 -10.46
CA GLY A 239 -23.01 -9.29 -9.85
C GLY A 239 -22.78 -9.64 -8.38
N VAL A 240 -21.90 -8.92 -7.68
CA VAL A 240 -21.60 -9.16 -6.26
C VAL A 240 -22.77 -8.70 -5.42
N LYS A 241 -23.58 -9.63 -4.92
CA LYS A 241 -24.84 -9.33 -4.21
C LYS A 241 -24.63 -8.88 -2.77
N GLU A 242 -23.64 -9.45 -2.08
CA GLU A 242 -23.39 -9.18 -0.66
C GLU A 242 -22.68 -7.84 -0.46
N GLU A 243 -23.33 -6.91 0.23
CA GLU A 243 -22.80 -5.56 0.52
C GLU A 243 -21.41 -5.57 1.16
N LYS A 244 -21.15 -6.54 2.06
CA LYS A 244 -19.84 -6.64 2.74
C LYS A 244 -18.67 -6.77 1.78
N PHE A 245 -18.86 -7.36 0.59
CA PHE A 245 -17.83 -7.54 -0.43
C PHE A 245 -17.74 -6.36 -1.41
N ARG A 246 -18.74 -5.47 -1.45
CA ARG A 246 -18.73 -4.25 -2.27
C ARG A 246 -18.20 -3.02 -1.54
N ARG A 247 -17.75 -3.16 -0.31
CA ARG A 247 -17.25 -2.02 0.48
C ARG A 247 -15.96 -1.49 -0.12
N PHE A 248 -15.93 -0.19 -0.41
CA PHE A 248 -14.71 0.51 -0.78
C PHE A 248 -13.77 0.58 0.44
N ARG A 249 -12.74 -0.26 0.43
CA ARG A 249 -11.76 -0.37 1.53
C ARG A 249 -10.55 0.42 1.13
N TYR A 250 -10.28 1.52 1.79
CA TYR A 250 -9.21 2.41 1.36
C TYR A 250 -8.42 3.03 2.51
N GLY A 251 -7.17 3.34 2.23
CA GLY A 251 -6.34 4.27 2.95
C GLY A 251 -6.17 5.57 2.17
N VAL A 252 -5.69 6.58 2.83
CA VAL A 252 -5.47 7.92 2.24
C VAL A 252 -4.05 8.37 2.52
N GLN A 253 -3.39 8.88 1.48
CA GLN A 253 -2.21 9.73 1.59
C GLN A 253 -2.69 11.19 1.64
N VAL A 254 -2.48 11.85 2.75
CA VAL A 254 -2.59 13.30 2.80
C VAL A 254 -1.45 13.89 2.00
N ASN A 255 -1.78 14.82 1.10
CA ASN A 255 -0.89 15.30 0.06
C ASN A 255 0.20 16.21 0.61
N SER A 256 1.42 16.08 0.11
CA SER A 256 2.54 16.99 0.41
C SER A 256 2.80 18.05 -0.68
N LEU A 257 2.14 17.97 -1.85
CA LEU A 257 2.35 18.90 -2.96
C LEU A 257 1.97 20.35 -2.62
N GLY A 258 1.03 20.54 -1.69
CA GLY A 258 0.61 21.84 -1.23
C GLY A 258 1.50 22.45 -0.12
N LEU A 259 2.49 21.71 0.39
CA LEU A 259 3.37 22.17 1.45
C LEU A 259 4.41 23.15 0.89
N THR A 260 4.78 24.15 1.69
CA THR A 260 5.68 25.22 1.27
C THR A 260 6.88 25.35 2.20
N GLU A 261 8.03 25.74 1.66
CA GLU A 261 9.22 26.10 2.44
C GLU A 261 9.04 27.44 3.16
N GLN A 262 8.27 28.35 2.55
CA GLN A 262 7.97 29.64 3.17
C GLN A 262 6.90 29.47 4.23
N GLN A 263 7.17 29.97 5.45
CA GLN A 263 6.28 29.83 6.60
C GLN A 263 5.88 28.37 6.83
N PRO A 264 6.85 27.47 7.04
CA PRO A 264 6.59 26.03 7.06
C PRO A 264 5.66 25.61 8.19
N GLU A 265 5.56 26.38 9.27
CA GLU A 265 4.61 26.16 10.37
C GLU A 265 3.15 26.20 9.91
N ASN A 266 2.82 26.90 8.82
CA ASN A 266 1.49 26.91 8.23
C ASN A 266 1.14 25.57 7.55
N ASN A 267 2.11 24.72 7.27
CA ASN A 267 1.87 23.39 6.72
C ASN A 267 1.08 22.51 7.70
N VAL A 268 1.19 22.72 9.01
CA VAL A 268 0.38 22.03 10.02
C VAL A 268 -1.12 22.25 9.75
N TYR A 269 -1.52 23.48 9.44
CA TYR A 269 -2.91 23.80 9.13
C TYR A 269 -3.35 23.23 7.77
N ARG A 270 -2.47 23.19 6.78
CA ARG A 270 -2.76 22.55 5.48
C ARG A 270 -3.04 21.07 5.67
N ILE A 271 -2.14 20.37 6.34
CA ILE A 271 -2.28 18.93 6.65
C ILE A 271 -3.56 18.69 7.47
N LEU A 272 -3.86 19.54 8.45
CA LEU A 272 -5.08 19.42 9.25
C LEU A 272 -6.35 19.55 8.39
N LEU A 273 -6.41 20.50 7.46
CA LEU A 273 -7.56 20.67 6.57
C LEU A 273 -7.75 19.46 5.65
N GLU A 274 -6.66 18.94 5.10
CA GLU A 274 -6.68 17.74 4.26
C GLU A 274 -7.13 16.49 5.04
N LEU A 275 -6.63 16.33 6.27
CA LEU A 275 -7.06 15.29 7.19
C LEU A 275 -8.55 15.40 7.54
N LEU A 276 -9.03 16.61 7.79
CA LEU A 276 -10.46 16.86 8.08
C LEU A 276 -11.35 16.53 6.88
N ALA A 277 -10.90 16.79 5.64
CA ALA A 277 -11.65 16.39 4.46
C ALA A 277 -11.91 14.88 4.42
N VAL A 278 -10.93 14.07 4.82
CA VAL A 278 -11.07 12.62 4.90
C VAL A 278 -11.95 12.19 6.05
N THR A 279 -11.70 12.71 7.26
CA THR A 279 -12.38 12.26 8.48
C THR A 279 -13.83 12.70 8.57
N LEU A 280 -14.19 13.82 7.95
CA LEU A 280 -15.56 14.35 7.88
C LEU A 280 -16.35 13.80 6.69
N SER A 281 -15.75 13.01 5.81
CA SER A 281 -16.45 12.36 4.69
C SER A 281 -17.47 11.35 5.19
N LYS A 282 -18.71 11.78 5.33
CA LYS A 282 -19.82 10.95 5.82
C LYS A 282 -20.06 9.75 4.88
N ASN A 283 -20.22 8.56 5.45
CA ASN A 283 -20.43 7.29 4.76
C ASN A 283 -19.22 6.82 3.90
N ALA A 284 -18.09 7.51 3.99
CA ALA A 284 -16.87 7.18 3.26
C ALA A 284 -15.66 7.07 4.23
N ARG A 285 -15.76 6.17 5.21
CA ARG A 285 -14.76 6.03 6.26
C ARG A 285 -13.48 5.36 5.74
N ALA A 286 -12.36 6.10 5.71
CA ALA A 286 -11.04 5.55 5.46
C ALA A 286 -10.62 4.55 6.54
N ARG A 287 -9.80 3.57 6.17
CA ARG A 287 -9.25 2.55 7.07
C ARG A 287 -7.89 2.93 7.65
N ALA A 288 -7.13 3.71 6.90
CA ALA A 288 -5.83 4.23 7.27
C ALA A 288 -5.67 5.63 6.71
N ILE A 289 -4.88 6.46 7.37
CA ILE A 289 -4.52 7.79 6.90
C ILE A 289 -3.02 7.94 7.17
N GLN A 290 -2.29 8.35 6.14
CA GLN A 290 -0.87 8.66 6.22
C GLN A 290 -0.71 10.17 6.07
N LEU A 291 0.01 10.78 7.00
CA LEU A 291 0.28 12.22 7.01
C LEU A 291 1.74 12.48 6.62
N PRO A 292 2.01 13.52 5.82
CA PRO A 292 3.38 14.00 5.62
C PRO A 292 3.89 14.69 6.89
N ALA A 293 5.20 14.80 7.04
CA ALA A 293 5.78 15.68 8.04
C ALA A 293 5.55 17.15 7.64
N TRP A 294 5.24 18.03 8.60
CA TRP A 294 4.93 19.43 8.32
C TRP A 294 6.07 20.18 7.61
N ASN A 295 7.31 19.76 7.83
CA ASN A 295 8.52 20.31 7.23
C ASN A 295 9.10 19.50 6.06
N GLU A 296 8.32 18.59 5.48
CA GLU A 296 8.77 17.70 4.37
C GLU A 296 9.30 18.50 3.17
N ALA A 297 8.75 19.71 2.91
CA ALA A 297 9.24 20.61 1.87
C ALA A 297 10.68 21.13 2.10
N MET A 298 11.20 21.04 3.33
CA MET A 298 12.54 21.50 3.69
C MET A 298 13.59 20.38 3.72
N GLY A 299 13.18 19.12 3.54
CA GLY A 299 14.07 17.96 3.54
C GLY A 299 13.52 16.77 4.32
N LEU A 300 14.39 15.78 4.59
CA LEU A 300 14.00 14.57 5.30
C LEU A 300 13.59 14.88 6.74
N PRO A 301 12.43 14.39 7.20
CA PRO A 301 11.95 14.65 8.54
C PRO A 301 12.83 13.95 9.60
N ARG A 302 13.13 14.67 10.66
CA ARG A 302 13.82 14.14 11.84
C ARG A 302 12.79 13.47 12.78
N PRO A 303 13.23 12.65 13.75
CA PRO A 303 12.31 12.02 14.73
C PRO A 303 11.43 13.02 15.50
N TRP A 304 11.95 14.23 15.76
CA TRP A 304 11.20 15.30 16.42
C TRP A 304 10.06 15.85 15.52
N ASP A 305 10.32 15.97 14.22
CA ASP A 305 9.37 16.53 13.26
C ASP A 305 8.14 15.61 13.08
N GLN A 306 8.30 14.31 13.37
CA GLN A 306 7.23 13.30 13.30
C GLN A 306 6.30 13.27 14.53
N GLN A 307 6.60 14.09 15.55
CA GLN A 307 5.79 14.15 16.78
C GLN A 307 4.65 15.16 16.69
N TRP A 308 4.63 15.98 15.67
CA TRP A 308 3.65 17.03 15.40
C TRP A 308 2.76 16.63 14.25
#